data_b7384bb5c00ccc68f661a9401c873c80
#
_entry.id   b7384bb5c00ccc68f661a9401c873c80
#
_cell.length_a   1.000
_cell.length_b   1.000
_cell.length_c   1.000
_cell.angle_alpha   90.00
_cell.angle_beta   90.00
_cell.angle_gamma   90.00
#
_symmetry.space_group_name_H-M   'P 1'
#
loop_
_entity.id
_entity.type
_entity.pdbx_description
1 polymer ?
#
loop_
_entity_poly.entity_id
_entity_poly.type
_entity_poly.pdbx_seq_one_letter_code
_entity_poly.pdbx_strand_id
1 'polypeptide(L)'
;MRTEIVPHLLQELDVKDAEAALRACVHCGFCNATCPTYLPTGKELEGPRGRIYLMKTLLEGHMKPSQQTLGHIDSCLGCLSCETTCPSGVGYSRPRLEKKVKRSLSYHIFRSVIARYPFFARYGSKTPSTAS
;
A
#
# COMPACT_ATOMS: atom_id res chain seq x y z
N MET A 1 -9.91 1.41 -12.78
CA MET A 1 -10.80 1.58 -11.60
C MET A 1 -10.78 3.05 -11.17
N ARG A 2 -11.93 3.64 -10.80
CA ARG A 2 -11.96 5.03 -10.28
C ARG A 2 -11.36 5.07 -8.88
N THR A 3 -10.53 6.08 -8.59
CA THR A 3 -9.88 6.30 -7.30
C THR A 3 -10.17 7.72 -6.82
N GLU A 4 -10.48 7.86 -5.54
CA GLU A 4 -10.73 9.15 -4.87
C GLU A 4 -9.83 9.26 -3.64
N ILE A 5 -8.52 9.32 -3.91
CA ILE A 5 -7.50 9.35 -2.86
C ILE A 5 -7.57 10.67 -2.09
N VAL A 6 -7.40 10.59 -0.79
CA VAL A 6 -7.43 11.74 0.11
C VAL A 6 -6.36 12.78 -0.31
N PRO A 7 -6.71 14.06 -0.49
CA PRO A 7 -5.82 15.06 -1.11
C PRO A 7 -4.45 15.24 -0.44
N HIS A 8 -4.37 15.08 0.88
CA HIS A 8 -3.10 15.21 1.59
C HIS A 8 -2.12 14.07 1.28
N LEU A 9 -2.62 12.87 0.91
CA LEU A 9 -1.80 11.73 0.51
C LEU A 9 -1.29 11.89 -0.92
N LEU A 10 -2.05 12.55 -1.80
CA LEU A 10 -1.65 12.77 -3.19
C LEU A 10 -0.43 13.67 -3.37
N GLN A 11 -0.03 14.41 -2.35
CA GLN A 11 1.18 15.24 -2.39
C GLN A 11 2.46 14.40 -2.32
N GLU A 12 2.38 13.17 -1.84
CA GLU A 12 3.50 12.24 -1.81
C GLU A 12 3.72 11.62 -3.20
N LEU A 13 4.94 11.72 -3.73
CA LEU A 13 5.32 11.15 -5.04
C LEU A 13 4.98 9.64 -5.12
N ASP A 14 5.21 8.94 -4.02
CA ASP A 14 4.94 7.51 -3.91
C ASP A 14 3.45 7.16 -4.07
N VAL A 15 2.55 8.03 -3.63
CA VAL A 15 1.11 7.81 -3.74
C VAL A 15 0.60 8.08 -5.15
N LYS A 16 1.18 9.05 -5.87
CA LYS A 16 0.83 9.30 -7.29
C LYS A 16 1.12 8.09 -8.17
N ASP A 17 2.29 7.47 -7.97
CA ASP A 17 2.65 6.25 -8.71
C ASP A 17 1.72 5.08 -8.34
N ALA A 18 1.36 4.97 -7.06
CA ALA A 18 0.41 3.98 -6.58
C ALA A 18 -0.98 4.19 -7.21
N GLU A 19 -1.45 5.44 -7.29
CA GLU A 19 -2.72 5.78 -7.93
C GLU A 19 -2.76 5.34 -9.39
N ALA A 20 -1.71 5.60 -10.15
CA ALA A 20 -1.63 5.20 -11.56
C ALA A 20 -1.80 3.68 -11.73
N ALA A 21 -1.13 2.88 -10.88
CA ALA A 21 -1.28 1.42 -10.88
C ALA A 21 -2.69 0.97 -10.47
N LEU A 22 -3.29 1.61 -9.44
CA LEU A 22 -4.65 1.32 -9.00
C LEU A 22 -5.68 1.64 -10.09
N ARG A 23 -5.53 2.76 -10.80
CA ARG A 23 -6.42 3.15 -11.91
C ARG A 23 -6.37 2.19 -13.08
N ALA A 24 -5.20 1.63 -13.39
CA ALA A 24 -5.02 0.66 -14.46
C ALA A 24 -5.77 -0.66 -14.18
N CYS A 25 -6.04 -0.98 -12.92
CA CYS A 25 -6.71 -2.23 -12.55
C CYS A 25 -8.20 -2.23 -12.89
N VAL A 26 -8.65 -3.19 -13.69
CA VAL A 26 -10.07 -3.40 -14.05
C VAL A 26 -10.74 -4.47 -13.18
N HIS A 27 -10.08 -4.99 -12.18
CA HIS A 27 -10.58 -6.00 -11.24
C HIS A 27 -11.04 -7.34 -11.87
N CYS A 28 -10.49 -7.74 -13.03
CA CYS A 28 -10.87 -8.96 -13.71
C CYS A 28 -10.52 -10.26 -12.97
N GLY A 29 -9.50 -10.26 -12.13
CA GLY A 29 -9.10 -11.42 -11.32
C GLY A 29 -8.13 -12.40 -11.98
N PHE A 30 -7.70 -12.20 -13.24
CA PHE A 30 -6.73 -13.11 -13.89
C PHE A 30 -5.45 -13.30 -13.10
N CYS A 31 -5.02 -12.26 -12.37
CA CYS A 31 -3.84 -12.31 -11.52
C CYS A 31 -3.93 -13.30 -10.35
N ASN A 32 -5.15 -13.67 -9.93
CA ASN A 32 -5.35 -14.62 -8.83
C ASN A 32 -4.91 -16.03 -9.22
N ALA A 33 -5.10 -16.42 -10.49
CA ALA A 33 -4.75 -17.75 -10.98
C ALA A 33 -3.24 -18.07 -10.94
N THR A 34 -2.40 -17.06 -10.88
CA THR A 34 -0.92 -17.21 -10.82
C THR A 34 -0.33 -16.87 -9.44
N CYS A 35 -1.17 -16.51 -8.48
CA CYS A 35 -0.71 -16.05 -7.19
C CYS A 35 -0.44 -17.22 -6.21
N PRO A 36 0.81 -17.41 -5.74
CA PRO A 36 1.16 -18.53 -4.85
C PRO A 36 0.54 -18.43 -3.46
N THR A 37 0.10 -17.24 -3.03
CA THR A 37 -0.59 -17.06 -1.74
C THR A 37 -2.11 -17.20 -1.85
N TYR A 38 -2.67 -16.98 -3.03
CA TYR A 38 -4.09 -17.16 -3.30
C TYR A 38 -4.45 -18.63 -3.54
N LEU A 39 -3.67 -19.33 -4.37
CA LEU A 39 -3.98 -20.71 -4.80
C LEU A 39 -4.26 -21.68 -3.64
N PRO A 40 -3.45 -21.73 -2.57
CA PRO A 40 -3.68 -22.65 -1.46
C PRO A 40 -4.82 -22.22 -0.53
N THR A 41 -5.15 -20.94 -0.48
CA THR A 41 -6.12 -20.41 0.49
C THR A 41 -7.50 -20.16 -0.11
N GLY A 42 -7.59 -19.83 -1.40
CA GLY A 42 -8.80 -19.37 -2.07
C GLY A 42 -9.36 -18.04 -1.52
N LYS A 43 -8.63 -17.41 -0.58
CA LYS A 43 -9.09 -16.18 0.07
C LYS A 43 -8.76 -14.97 -0.79
N GLU A 44 -9.77 -14.18 -1.14
CA GLU A 44 -9.62 -13.01 -2.00
C GLU A 44 -8.55 -12.01 -1.50
N LEU A 45 -8.50 -11.77 -0.18
CA LEU A 45 -7.55 -10.84 0.42
C LEU A 45 -6.09 -11.33 0.37
N GLU A 46 -5.86 -12.62 0.13
CA GLU A 46 -4.54 -13.20 -0.09
C GLU A 46 -4.12 -13.18 -1.57
N GLY A 47 -4.99 -12.67 -2.43
CA GLY A 47 -4.75 -12.52 -3.87
C GLY A 47 -4.33 -11.09 -4.26
N PRO A 48 -3.73 -10.90 -5.45
CA PRO A 48 -3.32 -9.58 -5.93
C PRO A 48 -4.50 -8.63 -6.09
N ARG A 49 -5.63 -9.11 -6.61
CA ARG A 49 -6.85 -8.33 -6.78
C ARG A 49 -7.39 -7.80 -5.45
N GLY A 50 -7.48 -8.66 -4.44
CA GLY A 50 -7.94 -8.28 -3.10
C GLY A 50 -6.98 -7.30 -2.43
N ARG A 51 -5.67 -7.49 -2.57
CA ARG A 51 -4.66 -6.54 -2.04
C ARG A 51 -4.75 -5.17 -2.71
N ILE A 52 -4.96 -5.11 -4.03
CA ILE A 52 -5.20 -3.85 -4.74
C ILE A 52 -6.45 -3.15 -4.18
N TYR A 53 -7.52 -3.89 -3.92
CA TYR A 53 -8.73 -3.33 -3.32
C TYR A 53 -8.49 -2.79 -1.90
N LEU A 54 -7.77 -3.54 -1.07
CA LEU A 54 -7.39 -3.09 0.27
C LEU A 54 -6.56 -1.80 0.22
N MET A 55 -5.53 -1.76 -0.62
CA MET A 55 -4.68 -0.57 -0.79
C MET A 55 -5.49 0.64 -1.25
N LYS A 56 -6.41 0.45 -2.21
CA LYS A 56 -7.33 1.50 -2.66
C LYS A 56 -8.16 2.04 -1.50
N THR A 57 -8.84 1.16 -0.77
CA THR A 57 -9.76 1.53 0.32
C THR A 57 -9.03 2.26 1.46
N LEU A 58 -7.78 1.87 1.73
CA LEU A 58 -6.92 2.55 2.71
C LEU A 58 -6.52 3.96 2.25
N LEU A 59 -6.14 4.13 0.97
CA LEU A 59 -5.74 5.43 0.41
C LEU A 59 -6.91 6.39 0.24
N GLU A 60 -8.12 5.87 0.06
CA GLU A 60 -9.37 6.65 0.01
C GLU A 60 -9.88 7.03 1.40
N GLY A 61 -9.27 6.50 2.46
CA GLY A 61 -9.67 6.78 3.85
C GLY A 61 -10.96 6.09 4.28
N HIS A 62 -11.50 5.17 3.48
CA HIS A 62 -12.72 4.43 3.80
C HIS A 62 -12.49 3.35 4.87
N MET A 63 -11.23 2.96 5.07
CA MET A 63 -10.83 1.96 6.07
C MET A 63 -9.63 2.47 6.86
N LYS A 64 -9.63 2.22 8.17
CA LYS A 64 -8.45 2.45 9.01
C LYS A 64 -7.47 1.29 8.88
N PRO A 65 -6.15 1.54 8.83
CA PRO A 65 -5.16 0.49 8.81
C PRO A 65 -5.23 -0.31 10.13
N SER A 66 -5.53 -1.59 10.01
CA SER A 66 -5.51 -2.55 11.13
C SER A 66 -4.36 -3.54 10.94
N GLN A 67 -3.93 -4.17 12.03
CA GLN A 67 -2.94 -5.26 11.99
C GLN A 67 -3.35 -6.36 10.99
N GLN A 68 -4.62 -6.71 10.97
CA GLN A 68 -5.17 -7.71 10.06
C GLN A 68 -5.08 -7.27 8.59
N THR A 69 -5.51 -6.03 8.28
CA THR A 69 -5.46 -5.48 6.91
C THR A 69 -4.02 -5.41 6.40
N LEU A 70 -3.10 -4.94 7.24
CA LEU A 70 -1.68 -4.89 6.89
C LEU A 70 -1.07 -6.28 6.73
N GLY A 71 -1.51 -7.26 7.54
CA GLY A 71 -1.09 -8.66 7.42
C GLY A 71 -1.41 -9.27 6.06
N HIS A 72 -2.60 -8.99 5.50
CA HIS A 72 -2.96 -9.44 4.14
C HIS A 72 -2.07 -8.82 3.06
N ILE A 73 -1.67 -7.57 3.22
CA ILE A 73 -0.74 -6.91 2.30
C ILE A 73 0.67 -7.48 2.46
N ASP A 74 1.11 -7.75 3.69
CA ASP A 74 2.44 -8.26 4.00
C ASP A 74 2.65 -9.72 3.60
N SER A 75 1.59 -10.53 3.52
CA SER A 75 1.67 -11.92 3.08
C SER A 75 2.06 -12.08 1.59
N CYS A 76 2.16 -10.98 0.84
CA CYS A 76 2.63 -10.99 -0.54
C CYS A 76 4.13 -11.38 -0.62
N LEU A 77 4.43 -12.41 -1.40
CA LEU A 77 5.81 -12.88 -1.60
C LEU A 77 6.63 -11.98 -2.55
N GLY A 78 6.01 -11.02 -3.23
CA GLY A 78 6.69 -10.14 -4.19
C GLY A 78 7.22 -10.85 -5.44
N CYS A 79 6.64 -12.00 -5.81
CA CYS A 79 7.10 -12.82 -6.96
C CYS A 79 6.76 -12.23 -8.34
N LEU A 80 5.87 -11.23 -8.41
CA LEU A 80 5.46 -10.49 -9.62
C LEU A 80 4.73 -11.32 -10.69
N SER A 81 4.40 -12.59 -10.45
CA SER A 81 3.64 -13.42 -11.40
C SER A 81 2.29 -12.79 -11.78
N CYS A 82 1.70 -12.00 -10.90
CA CYS A 82 0.47 -11.26 -11.16
C CYS A 82 0.63 -10.15 -12.21
N GLU A 83 1.82 -9.57 -12.34
CA GLU A 83 2.12 -8.52 -13.32
C GLU A 83 2.20 -9.07 -14.73
N THR A 84 2.88 -10.22 -14.91
CA THR A 84 3.03 -10.87 -16.22
C THR A 84 1.70 -11.39 -16.77
N THR A 85 0.76 -11.73 -15.90
CA THR A 85 -0.56 -12.25 -16.27
C THR A 85 -1.60 -11.16 -16.50
N CYS A 86 -1.30 -9.92 -16.11
CA CYS A 86 -2.29 -8.83 -16.11
C CYS A 86 -2.56 -8.30 -17.53
N PRO A 87 -3.79 -8.45 -18.09
CA PRO A 87 -4.11 -7.91 -19.41
C PRO A 87 -4.19 -6.38 -19.43
N SER A 88 -4.38 -5.74 -18.28
CA SER A 88 -4.44 -4.27 -18.13
C SER A 88 -3.09 -3.63 -17.83
N GLY A 89 -2.00 -4.42 -17.79
CA GLY A 89 -0.66 -3.91 -17.56
C GLY A 89 -0.46 -3.21 -16.23
N VAL A 90 -1.11 -3.70 -15.17
CA VAL A 90 -0.91 -3.13 -13.82
C VAL A 90 0.52 -3.35 -13.38
N GLY A 91 1.31 -2.29 -13.28
CA GLY A 91 2.68 -2.32 -12.80
C GLY A 91 2.74 -2.56 -11.30
N TYR A 92 2.60 -3.80 -10.86
CA TYR A 92 2.68 -4.17 -9.44
C TYR A 92 4.09 -4.03 -8.87
N SER A 93 5.11 -4.13 -9.75
CA SER A 93 6.52 -3.92 -9.44
C SER A 93 6.92 -2.46 -9.35
N ARG A 94 6.18 -1.56 -9.97
CA ARG A 94 6.49 -0.11 -9.99
C ARG A 94 6.08 0.57 -8.69
N PRO A 95 7.04 0.95 -8.02
CA PRO A 95 7.91 0.37 -7.04
C PRO A 95 7.09 -0.20 -5.89
N ARG A 96 6.96 -1.49 -5.88
CA ARG A 96 6.27 -2.30 -4.85
C ARG A 96 5.12 -1.55 -4.19
N LEU A 97 3.99 -1.50 -4.87
CA LEU A 97 2.78 -0.78 -4.48
C LEU A 97 2.44 -0.98 -2.99
N GLU A 98 2.62 -2.21 -2.50
CA GLU A 98 2.44 -2.56 -1.10
C GLU A 98 3.39 -1.83 -0.14
N LYS A 99 4.69 -1.71 -0.50
CA LYS A 99 5.67 -1.02 0.36
C LYS A 99 5.44 0.48 0.40
N LYS A 100 5.00 1.08 -0.70
CA LYS A 100 4.68 2.50 -0.76
C LYS A 100 3.44 2.83 0.05
N VAL A 101 2.36 2.08 -0.15
CA VAL A 101 1.12 2.27 0.62
C VAL A 101 1.39 2.05 2.10
N LYS A 102 2.17 1.01 2.46
CA LYS A 102 2.52 0.74 3.84
C LYS A 102 3.37 1.86 4.46
N ARG A 103 4.35 2.39 3.73
CA ARG A 103 5.20 3.50 4.21
C ARG A 103 4.40 4.78 4.40
N SER A 104 3.52 5.13 3.45
CA SER A 104 2.64 6.28 3.57
C SER A 104 1.69 6.14 4.76
N LEU A 105 1.05 4.99 4.92
CA LEU A 105 0.17 4.71 6.06
C LEU A 105 0.92 4.70 7.39
N SER A 106 2.11 4.10 7.45
CA SER A 106 2.96 4.09 8.65
C SER A 106 3.36 5.50 9.07
N TYR A 107 3.73 6.36 8.12
CA TYR A 107 4.05 7.76 8.38
C TYR A 107 2.86 8.52 8.95
N HIS A 108 1.65 8.32 8.42
CA HIS A 108 0.45 8.98 8.93
C HIS A 108 0.03 8.48 10.31
N ILE A 109 0.16 7.17 10.57
CA ILE A 109 -0.07 6.60 11.90
C ILE A 109 0.93 7.20 12.91
N PHE A 110 2.22 7.24 12.54
CA PHE A 110 3.28 7.81 13.37
C PHE A 110 3.04 9.29 13.66
N ARG A 111 2.67 10.07 12.64
CA ARG A 111 2.33 11.49 12.80
C ARG A 111 1.10 11.71 13.68
N SER A 112 0.06 10.88 13.55
CA SER A 112 -1.14 10.94 14.40
C SER A 112 -0.83 10.59 15.85
N VAL A 113 0.04 9.61 16.09
CA VAL A 113 0.48 9.22 17.42
C VAL A 113 1.31 10.34 18.06
N ILE A 114 2.27 10.92 17.32
CA ILE A 114 3.10 12.04 17.84
C ILE A 114 2.24 13.27 18.14
N ALA A 115 1.27 13.59 17.27
CA ALA A 115 0.37 14.72 17.50
C ALA A 115 -0.49 14.54 18.77
N ARG A 116 -0.78 13.29 19.14
CA ARG A 116 -1.59 12.95 20.33
C ARG A 116 -0.77 12.89 21.62
N TYR A 117 0.57 12.78 21.50
CA TYR A 117 1.49 12.78 22.65
C TYR A 117 2.58 13.86 22.47
N PRO A 118 2.31 15.12 22.84
CA PRO A 118 3.25 16.23 22.65
C PRO A 118 4.57 16.06 23.43
N PHE A 119 4.62 15.12 24.35
CA PHE A 119 5.84 14.79 25.10
C PHE A 119 6.95 14.20 24.21
N PHE A 120 6.61 13.46 23.17
CA PHE A 120 7.59 12.87 22.23
C PHE A 120 8.17 13.89 21.23
N ALA A 121 7.47 14.99 20.96
CA ALA A 121 7.94 16.02 20.03
C ALA A 121 9.20 16.77 20.56
N ARG A 122 9.45 16.73 21.86
CA ARG A 122 10.61 17.40 22.50
C ARG A 122 11.91 16.59 22.43
N TYR A 123 11.87 15.30 22.11
CA TYR A 123 13.05 14.43 22.10
C TYR A 123 13.59 14.09 20.70
N GLY A 124 12.85 14.44 19.62
CA GLY A 124 13.17 14.03 18.24
C GLY A 124 14.03 14.99 17.43
N SER A 125 14.51 16.12 17.95
CA SER A 125 15.22 17.15 17.18
C SER A 125 16.73 17.22 17.45
N LYS A 126 17.38 16.10 17.78
CA LYS A 126 18.85 16.03 17.75
C LYS A 126 19.28 15.23 16.52
N THR A 127 19.41 15.91 15.39
CA THR A 127 20.22 15.43 14.27
C THR A 127 21.68 15.40 14.75
N PRO A 128 22.43 14.28 14.55
CA PRO A 128 23.87 14.32 14.80
C PRO A 128 24.50 15.22 13.74
N SER A 129 25.11 16.31 14.21
CA SER A 129 26.02 17.15 13.44
C SER A 129 27.14 16.27 12.93
N THR A 130 27.27 16.13 11.62
CA THR A 130 28.49 15.63 10.98
C THR A 130 29.59 16.65 11.20
N ALA A 131 30.50 16.35 12.10
CA ALA A 131 31.77 17.04 12.20
C ALA A 131 32.77 16.44 11.22
N SER A 132 33.43 17.30 10.51
CA SER A 132 34.57 17.25 9.61
C SER A 132 35.42 16.00 9.65
#